data_cf0e7e67af4bd6d4addd9cff14f408a0
#
_entry.id   cf0e7e67af4bd6d4addd9cff14f408a0
#
_cell.length_a   1.000
_cell.length_b   1.000
_cell.length_c   1.000
_cell.angle_alpha   90.00
_cell.angle_beta   90.00
_cell.angle_gamma   90.00
#
_symmetry.space_group_name_H-M   'P 1'
#
loop_
_entity.id
_entity.type
_entity.pdbx_description
1 polymer ?
#
loop_
_entity_poly.entity_id
_entity_poly.type
_entity_poly.pdbx_seq_one_letter_code
_entity_poly.pdbx_strand_id
1 'polypeptide(L)'
;MSTILGIEKLNTLLSPEELELLDQASEIHKTQSNIEFCILEVEDNGVDIETTQLETRSGKYATEATLVKRTHEVFDKLLPSIKINVEPVPYLPNPTSVVTPAWLEKKMKEKGKRIKQISFETGVDRDSISDWVTGKRSMSQIVKAMFYFYLSK
;
A
#
# COMPACT_ATOMS: atom_id res chain seq x y z
N MET A 1 16.46 16.77 9.97
CA MET A 1 15.75 15.53 10.32
C MET A 1 15.77 14.58 9.15
N SER A 2 16.16 13.34 9.38
CA SER A 2 16.25 12.35 8.29
C SER A 2 14.89 11.85 7.86
N THR A 3 14.72 11.58 6.56
CA THR A 3 13.54 10.92 6.02
C THR A 3 13.60 9.40 6.15
N ILE A 4 14.76 8.86 6.59
CA ILE A 4 14.96 7.43 6.80
C ILE A 4 14.96 7.16 8.31
N LEU A 5 13.98 6.38 8.77
CA LEU A 5 13.92 5.97 10.17
C LEU A 5 15.00 4.94 10.45
N GLY A 6 15.71 5.10 11.57
CA GLY A 6 16.78 4.17 11.94
C GLY A 6 18.07 4.35 11.16
N ILE A 7 18.25 5.47 10.47
CA ILE A 7 19.46 5.72 9.64
C ILE A 7 20.75 5.64 10.46
N GLU A 8 20.70 5.94 11.75
CA GLU A 8 21.86 5.87 12.65
C GLU A 8 22.42 4.44 12.75
N LYS A 9 21.62 3.44 12.44
CA LYS A 9 22.09 2.03 12.43
C LYS A 9 23.13 1.78 11.33
N LEU A 10 23.19 2.67 10.34
CA LEU A 10 24.15 2.57 9.23
C LEU A 10 25.47 3.29 9.51
N ASN A 11 25.65 3.88 10.69
CA ASN A 11 26.86 4.63 11.04
C ASN A 11 28.15 3.80 10.96
N THR A 12 28.05 2.49 11.12
CA THR A 12 29.21 1.59 11.02
C THR A 12 29.58 1.23 9.58
N LEU A 13 28.66 1.46 8.63
CA LEU A 13 28.83 1.09 7.22
C LEU A 13 29.09 2.29 6.32
N LEU A 14 28.58 3.46 6.68
CA LEU A 14 28.61 4.66 5.85
C LEU A 14 29.18 5.85 6.60
N SER A 15 29.89 6.73 5.89
CA SER A 15 30.37 8.00 6.43
C SER A 15 29.21 8.99 6.59
N PRO A 16 29.39 10.08 7.39
CA PRO A 16 28.36 11.12 7.50
C PRO A 16 27.96 11.71 6.16
N GLU A 17 28.90 11.89 5.24
CA GLU A 17 28.61 12.41 3.89
C GLU A 17 27.78 11.42 3.07
N GLU A 18 28.09 10.14 3.18
CA GLU A 18 27.31 9.09 2.50
C GLU A 18 25.89 8.97 3.07
N LEU A 19 25.74 9.11 4.39
CA LEU A 19 24.42 9.11 5.03
C LEU A 19 23.57 10.29 4.55
N GLU A 20 24.19 11.46 4.34
CA GLU A 20 23.48 12.63 3.82
C GLU A 20 23.02 12.40 2.37
N LEU A 21 23.86 11.80 1.53
CA LEU A 21 23.49 11.44 0.15
C LEU A 21 22.33 10.45 0.14
N LEU A 22 22.35 9.49 1.04
CA LEU A 22 21.29 8.50 1.18
C LEU A 22 19.97 9.18 1.56
N ASP A 23 20.03 10.10 2.51
CA ASP A 23 18.85 10.83 2.96
C ASP A 23 18.27 11.70 1.83
N GLN A 24 19.11 12.35 1.04
CA GLN A 24 18.67 13.12 -0.12
C GLN A 24 17.96 12.24 -1.15
N ALA A 25 18.49 11.05 -1.42
CA ALA A 25 17.88 10.10 -2.35
C ALA A 25 16.51 9.64 -1.85
N SER A 26 16.40 9.39 -0.55
CA SER A 26 15.13 8.99 0.09
C SER A 26 14.08 10.10 0.02
N GLU A 27 14.50 11.35 0.17
CA GLU A 27 13.58 12.50 0.18
C GLU A 27 12.83 12.63 -1.15
N ILE A 28 13.46 12.28 -2.26
CA ILE A 28 12.81 12.31 -3.57
C ILE A 28 11.59 11.38 -3.58
N HIS A 29 11.75 10.17 -3.07
CA HIS A 29 10.64 9.20 -3.00
C HIS A 29 9.56 9.64 -2.01
N LYS A 30 9.94 10.27 -0.91
CA LYS A 30 9.01 10.81 0.06
C LYS A 30 8.17 11.93 -0.56
N THR A 31 8.79 12.84 -1.26
CA THR A 31 8.13 13.99 -1.88
C THR A 31 7.21 13.58 -3.03
N GLN A 32 7.70 12.70 -3.91
CA GLN A 32 6.98 12.32 -5.12
C GLN A 32 5.91 11.26 -4.91
N SER A 33 6.14 10.31 -4.02
CA SER A 33 5.29 9.12 -3.90
C SER A 33 4.89 8.77 -2.47
N ASN A 34 5.24 9.61 -1.51
CA ASN A 34 5.00 9.40 -0.08
C ASN A 34 5.48 8.02 0.40
N ILE A 35 6.69 7.65 -0.04
CA ILE A 35 7.36 6.40 0.34
C ILE A 35 8.37 6.71 1.44
N GLU A 36 8.31 5.92 2.50
CA GLU A 36 9.22 6.02 3.65
C GLU A 36 10.04 4.75 3.78
N PHE A 37 11.30 4.91 4.18
CA PHE A 37 12.21 3.79 4.45
C PHE A 37 12.52 3.73 5.94
N CYS A 38 12.53 2.52 6.48
CA CYS A 38 12.91 2.27 7.88
C CYS A 38 13.96 1.16 7.93
N ILE A 39 15.09 1.47 8.56
CA ILE A 39 16.14 0.46 8.77
C ILE A 39 15.75 -0.37 9.98
N LEU A 40 15.45 -1.64 9.76
CA LEU A 40 15.02 -2.55 10.82
C LEU A 40 16.21 -3.17 11.54
N GLU A 41 17.13 -3.76 10.78
CA GLU A 41 18.26 -4.48 11.33
C GLU A 41 19.47 -4.39 10.39
N VAL A 42 20.65 -4.28 10.98
CA VAL A 42 21.92 -4.25 10.24
C VAL A 42 22.77 -5.40 10.72
N GLU A 43 23.17 -6.26 9.80
CA GLU A 43 24.10 -7.38 10.03
C GLU A 43 25.39 -7.16 9.24
N ASP A 44 26.40 -8.02 9.41
CA ASP A 44 27.71 -7.86 8.78
C ASP A 44 27.63 -7.75 7.25
N ASN A 45 26.72 -8.49 6.63
CA ASN A 45 26.58 -8.54 5.17
C ASN A 45 25.16 -8.28 4.68
N GLY A 46 24.27 -7.82 5.55
CA GLY A 46 22.87 -7.59 5.20
C GLY A 46 22.23 -6.47 5.97
N VAL A 47 21.27 -5.81 5.33
CA VAL A 47 20.45 -4.77 5.95
C VAL A 47 19.00 -5.06 5.62
N ASP A 48 18.15 -5.07 6.65
CA ASP A 48 16.70 -5.25 6.51
C ASP A 48 16.04 -3.89 6.51
N ILE A 49 15.27 -3.60 5.46
CA ILE A 49 14.62 -2.30 5.27
C ILE A 49 13.13 -2.52 5.03
N GLU A 50 12.30 -1.85 5.83
CA GLU A 50 10.87 -1.78 5.59
C GLU A 50 10.57 -0.54 4.73
N THR A 51 9.92 -0.76 3.60
CA THR A 51 9.55 0.31 2.66
C THR A 51 8.04 0.43 2.63
N THR A 52 7.53 1.54 3.16
CA THR A 52 6.11 1.78 3.33
C THR A 52 5.65 2.93 2.46
N GLN A 53 4.57 2.72 1.70
CA GLN A 53 3.90 3.81 1.01
C GLN A 53 2.69 4.25 1.82
N LEU A 54 2.57 5.56 2.01
CA LEU A 54 1.42 6.19 2.65
C LEU A 54 0.51 6.79 1.57
N GLU A 55 -0.60 7.38 1.99
CA GLU A 55 -1.57 7.96 1.08
C GLU A 55 -0.93 9.04 0.19
N THR A 56 -1.21 9.00 -1.11
CA THR A 56 -0.69 9.97 -2.08
C THR A 56 -1.79 10.91 -2.56
N ARG A 57 -1.40 12.11 -2.93
CA ARG A 57 -2.34 13.09 -3.52
C ARG A 57 -2.77 12.69 -4.93
N SER A 58 -1.90 12.00 -5.65
CA SER A 58 -2.18 11.57 -7.03
C SER A 58 -3.12 10.38 -7.09
N GLY A 59 -3.30 9.65 -5.98
CA GLY A 59 -4.04 8.40 -5.97
C GLY A 59 -3.35 7.25 -6.68
N LYS A 60 -2.08 7.42 -7.06
CA LYS A 60 -1.28 6.37 -7.69
C LYS A 60 -0.45 5.64 -6.64
N TYR A 61 -0.52 4.32 -6.67
CA TYR A 61 0.13 3.49 -5.67
C TYR A 61 1.03 2.45 -6.29
N ALA A 62 2.17 2.23 -5.64
CA ALA A 62 3.16 1.26 -6.07
C ALA A 62 2.77 -0.15 -5.64
N THR A 63 3.11 -1.13 -6.48
CA THR A 63 3.02 -2.55 -6.11
C THR A 63 4.17 -2.91 -5.18
N GLU A 64 4.10 -4.09 -4.55
CA GLU A 64 5.21 -4.60 -3.74
C GLU A 64 6.51 -4.65 -4.53
N ALA A 65 6.46 -5.15 -5.77
CA ALA A 65 7.63 -5.22 -6.64
C ALA A 65 8.24 -3.84 -6.92
N THR A 66 7.40 -2.83 -7.12
CA THR A 66 7.87 -1.46 -7.34
C THR A 66 8.52 -0.89 -6.08
N LEU A 67 7.96 -1.15 -4.90
CA LEU A 67 8.55 -0.70 -3.64
C LEU A 67 9.92 -1.34 -3.41
N VAL A 68 10.08 -2.61 -3.73
CA VAL A 68 11.38 -3.31 -3.66
C VAL A 68 12.38 -2.64 -4.60
N LYS A 69 11.98 -2.40 -5.84
CA LYS A 69 12.84 -1.73 -6.84
C LYS A 69 13.28 -0.35 -6.38
N ARG A 70 12.37 0.45 -5.85
CA ARG A 70 12.67 1.79 -5.36
C ARG A 70 13.65 1.76 -4.19
N THR A 71 13.54 0.77 -3.31
CA THR A 71 14.48 0.59 -2.20
C THR A 71 15.90 0.32 -2.73
N HIS A 72 16.04 -0.56 -3.70
CA HIS A 72 17.33 -0.84 -4.31
C HIS A 72 17.92 0.39 -5.02
N GLU A 73 17.10 1.20 -5.66
CA GLU A 73 17.54 2.46 -6.29
C GLU A 73 18.16 3.43 -5.29
N VAL A 74 17.66 3.44 -4.05
CA VAL A 74 18.16 4.34 -3.00
C VAL A 74 19.43 3.77 -2.35
N PHE A 75 19.47 2.48 -2.04
CA PHE A 75 20.49 1.90 -1.15
C PHE A 75 21.63 1.19 -1.86
N ASP A 76 21.43 0.62 -3.04
CA ASP A 76 22.43 -0.22 -3.69
C ASP A 76 23.73 0.51 -4.02
N LYS A 77 23.67 1.76 -4.42
CA LYS A 77 24.84 2.54 -4.83
C LYS A 77 25.84 2.74 -3.70
N LEU A 78 25.34 2.95 -2.49
CA LEU A 78 26.18 3.22 -1.31
C LEU A 78 26.51 1.95 -0.54
N LEU A 79 25.79 0.86 -0.78
CA LEU A 79 25.97 -0.42 -0.12
C LEU A 79 26.11 -1.56 -1.14
N PRO A 80 27.10 -1.47 -2.09
CA PRO A 80 27.16 -2.42 -3.21
C PRO A 80 27.51 -3.85 -2.80
N SER A 81 28.17 -4.05 -1.68
CA SER A 81 28.56 -5.37 -1.19
C SER A 81 27.66 -5.90 -0.08
N ILE A 82 26.59 -5.14 0.25
CA ILE A 82 25.65 -5.48 1.31
C ILE A 82 24.36 -5.98 0.66
N LYS A 83 23.82 -7.09 1.17
CA LYS A 83 22.53 -7.60 0.73
C LYS A 83 21.41 -6.77 1.34
N ILE A 84 20.58 -6.19 0.50
CA ILE A 84 19.42 -5.41 0.95
C ILE A 84 18.20 -6.31 0.93
N ASN A 85 17.63 -6.56 2.10
CA ASN A 85 16.38 -7.32 2.26
C ASN A 85 15.25 -6.33 2.47
N VAL A 86 14.27 -6.35 1.59
CA VAL A 86 13.17 -5.38 1.60
C VAL A 86 11.88 -6.03 2.09
N GLU A 87 11.22 -5.36 3.04
CA GLU A 87 9.86 -5.69 3.44
C GLU A 87 8.93 -4.60 2.87
N PRO A 88 8.26 -4.85 1.74
CA PRO A 88 7.39 -3.85 1.13
C PRO A 88 6.04 -3.80 1.83
N VAL A 89 5.57 -2.58 2.13
CA VAL A 89 4.25 -2.35 2.75
C VAL A 89 3.49 -1.37 1.85
N PRO A 90 2.76 -1.88 0.84
CA PRO A 90 1.99 -1.01 -0.05
C PRO A 90 0.80 -0.38 0.66
N TYR A 91 0.35 0.77 0.17
CA TYR A 91 -0.85 1.42 0.67
C TYR A 91 -2.09 0.72 0.09
N LEU A 92 -2.94 0.25 0.97
CA LEU A 92 -4.21 -0.36 0.59
C LEU A 92 -5.34 0.59 0.97
N PRO A 93 -6.13 1.07 -0.01
CA PRO A 93 -7.26 1.96 0.28
C PRO A 93 -8.22 1.33 1.27
N ASN A 94 -8.79 2.17 2.15
CA ASN A 94 -9.79 1.70 3.09
C ASN A 94 -11.04 1.22 2.34
N PRO A 95 -11.57 0.01 2.62
CA PRO A 95 -12.77 -0.50 1.95
C PRO A 95 -13.95 0.46 1.96
N THR A 96 -14.12 1.21 3.04
CA THR A 96 -15.25 2.13 3.16
C THR A 96 -15.13 3.35 2.25
N SER A 97 -13.94 3.69 1.77
CA SER A 97 -13.74 4.81 0.86
C SER A 97 -13.79 4.41 -0.61
N VAL A 98 -13.57 3.13 -0.91
CA VAL A 98 -13.53 2.61 -2.28
C VAL A 98 -14.90 2.25 -2.80
N VAL A 99 -15.77 1.68 -1.96
CA VAL A 99 -17.06 1.12 -2.37
C VAL A 99 -18.08 2.22 -2.62
N THR A 100 -18.54 2.31 -3.87
CA THR A 100 -19.62 3.21 -4.32
C THR A 100 -20.56 2.40 -5.20
N PRO A 101 -21.78 2.90 -5.51
CA PRO A 101 -22.65 2.20 -6.47
C PRO A 101 -21.97 1.91 -7.81
N ALA A 102 -21.16 2.85 -8.32
CA ALA A 102 -20.40 2.64 -9.56
C ALA A 102 -19.36 1.52 -9.41
N TRP A 103 -18.65 1.48 -8.29
CA TRP A 103 -17.69 0.41 -8.01
C TRP A 103 -18.38 -0.95 -7.91
N LEU A 104 -19.57 -0.99 -7.26
CA LEU A 104 -20.36 -2.21 -7.15
C LEU A 104 -20.78 -2.74 -8.51
N GLU A 105 -21.30 -1.87 -9.38
CA GLU A 105 -21.72 -2.26 -10.72
C GLU A 105 -20.56 -2.86 -11.50
N LYS A 106 -19.40 -2.22 -11.46
CA LYS A 106 -18.19 -2.69 -12.14
C LYS A 106 -17.74 -4.05 -11.61
N LYS A 107 -17.68 -4.21 -10.28
CA LYS A 107 -17.23 -5.46 -9.66
C LYS A 107 -18.21 -6.60 -9.87
N MET A 108 -19.50 -6.32 -9.82
CA MET A 108 -20.54 -7.32 -10.10
C MET A 108 -20.42 -7.87 -11.52
N LYS A 109 -20.14 -7.00 -12.51
CA LYS A 109 -19.88 -7.42 -13.89
C LYS A 109 -18.61 -8.25 -13.99
N GLU A 110 -17.52 -7.81 -13.40
CA GLU A 110 -16.23 -8.52 -13.43
C GLU A 110 -16.34 -9.92 -12.84
N LYS A 111 -17.11 -10.08 -11.77
CA LYS A 111 -17.25 -11.35 -11.05
C LYS A 111 -18.44 -12.18 -11.52
N GLY A 112 -19.28 -11.63 -12.41
CA GLY A 112 -20.48 -12.31 -12.87
C GLY A 112 -21.53 -12.54 -11.78
N LYS A 113 -21.59 -11.65 -10.80
CA LYS A 113 -22.52 -11.73 -9.67
C LYS A 113 -23.74 -10.85 -9.88
N ARG A 114 -24.93 -11.42 -9.65
CA ARG A 114 -26.20 -10.68 -9.68
C ARG A 114 -26.75 -10.49 -8.29
N ILE A 115 -27.68 -9.56 -8.13
CA ILE A 115 -28.33 -9.24 -6.84
C ILE A 115 -28.88 -10.50 -6.16
N LYS A 116 -29.56 -11.34 -6.92
CA LYS A 116 -30.12 -12.61 -6.41
C LYS A 116 -29.06 -13.51 -5.80
N GLN A 117 -27.91 -13.62 -6.47
CA GLN A 117 -26.80 -14.46 -6.02
C GLN A 117 -26.15 -13.88 -4.78
N ILE A 118 -25.95 -12.57 -4.74
CA ILE A 118 -25.39 -11.89 -3.56
C ILE A 118 -26.29 -12.10 -2.35
N SER A 119 -27.61 -11.95 -2.54
CA SER A 119 -28.59 -12.22 -1.50
C SER A 119 -28.51 -13.66 -0.98
N PHE A 120 -28.42 -14.61 -1.89
CA PHE A 120 -28.36 -16.03 -1.54
C PHE A 120 -27.07 -16.34 -0.75
N GLU A 121 -25.92 -15.85 -1.20
CA GLU A 121 -24.64 -16.17 -0.59
C GLU A 121 -24.38 -15.42 0.73
N THR A 122 -24.91 -14.20 0.89
CA THR A 122 -24.68 -13.40 2.08
C THR A 122 -25.79 -13.53 3.13
N GLY A 123 -26.97 -13.99 2.73
CA GLY A 123 -28.14 -14.02 3.60
C GLY A 123 -28.82 -12.66 3.77
N VAL A 124 -28.38 -11.64 3.05
CA VAL A 124 -28.97 -10.29 3.11
C VAL A 124 -30.14 -10.23 2.11
N ASP A 125 -31.24 -9.56 2.47
CA ASP A 125 -32.42 -9.50 1.62
C ASP A 125 -32.16 -8.76 0.30
N ARG A 126 -32.86 -9.21 -0.75
CA ARG A 126 -32.68 -8.69 -2.12
C ARG A 126 -32.99 -7.21 -2.25
N ASP A 127 -34.02 -6.75 -1.55
CA ASP A 127 -34.43 -5.34 -1.63
C ASP A 127 -33.38 -4.41 -1.07
N SER A 128 -32.75 -4.78 0.05
CA SER A 128 -31.65 -4.01 0.63
C SER A 128 -30.46 -3.96 -0.32
N ILE A 129 -30.06 -5.09 -0.88
CA ILE A 129 -28.94 -5.15 -1.83
C ILE A 129 -29.24 -4.29 -3.05
N SER A 130 -30.45 -4.40 -3.61
CA SER A 130 -30.88 -3.59 -4.74
C SER A 130 -30.82 -2.10 -4.44
N ASP A 131 -31.28 -1.69 -3.27
CA ASP A 131 -31.28 -0.28 -2.84
C ASP A 131 -29.85 0.26 -2.73
N TRP A 132 -28.92 -0.52 -2.21
CA TRP A 132 -27.53 -0.12 -2.10
C TRP A 132 -26.84 -0.06 -3.47
N VAL A 133 -27.04 -1.06 -4.31
CA VAL A 133 -26.40 -1.15 -5.64
C VAL A 133 -26.88 -0.01 -6.55
N THR A 134 -28.15 0.35 -6.49
CA THR A 134 -28.72 1.42 -7.31
C THR A 134 -28.50 2.83 -6.74
N GLY A 135 -28.00 2.93 -5.50
CA GLY A 135 -27.78 4.21 -4.83
C GLY A 135 -29.03 4.77 -4.18
N LYS A 136 -30.14 4.02 -4.17
CA LYS A 136 -31.39 4.43 -3.51
C LYS A 136 -31.24 4.58 -2.00
N ARG A 137 -30.37 3.77 -1.39
CA ARG A 137 -30.06 3.80 0.03
C ARG A 137 -28.56 3.94 0.22
N SER A 138 -28.14 4.82 1.14
CA SER A 138 -26.73 4.98 1.48
C SER A 138 -26.19 3.76 2.19
N MET A 139 -24.95 3.38 1.88
CA MET A 139 -24.28 2.26 2.53
C MET A 139 -23.57 2.73 3.80
N SER A 140 -23.78 1.98 4.90
CA SER A 140 -22.98 2.15 6.11
C SER A 140 -21.57 1.59 5.89
N GLN A 141 -20.67 1.88 6.82
CA GLN A 141 -19.31 1.35 6.77
C GLN A 141 -19.28 -0.18 6.75
N ILE A 142 -20.14 -0.80 7.55
CA ILE A 142 -20.27 -2.27 7.63
C ILE A 142 -20.72 -2.83 6.29
N VAL A 143 -21.70 -2.21 5.65
CA VAL A 143 -22.22 -2.64 4.34
C VAL A 143 -21.15 -2.52 3.26
N LYS A 144 -20.41 -1.41 3.23
CA LYS A 144 -19.30 -1.22 2.28
C LYS A 144 -18.21 -2.28 2.48
N ALA A 145 -17.85 -2.55 3.72
CA ALA A 145 -16.85 -3.58 4.03
C ALA A 145 -17.34 -4.96 3.56
N MET A 146 -18.61 -5.28 3.78
CA MET A 146 -19.21 -6.53 3.33
C MET A 146 -19.05 -6.70 1.82
N PHE A 147 -19.47 -5.70 1.03
CA PHE A 147 -19.34 -5.76 -0.43
C PHE A 147 -17.91 -5.86 -0.89
N TYR A 148 -17.02 -5.08 -0.26
CA TYR A 148 -15.61 -5.11 -0.63
C TYR A 148 -15.01 -6.51 -0.49
N PHE A 149 -15.18 -7.12 0.68
CA PHE A 149 -14.59 -8.44 0.93
C PHE A 149 -15.34 -9.56 0.16
N TYR A 150 -16.64 -9.44 0.01
CA TYR A 150 -17.41 -10.40 -0.77
C TYR A 150 -16.98 -10.42 -2.24
N LEU A 151 -16.82 -9.24 -2.85
CA LEU A 151 -16.48 -9.10 -4.27
C LEU A 151 -14.97 -9.17 -4.55
N SER A 152 -14.15 -9.27 -3.52
CA SER A 152 -12.68 -9.40 -3.66
C SER A 152 -12.21 -10.85 -3.70
N LYS A 153 -13.10 -11.80 -3.54
CA LYS A 153 -12.77 -13.24 -3.58
C LYS A 153 -12.35 -13.69 -4.97
#